data_d023aa2e1055166cb7541a2cded459b8
#
_entry.id   d023aa2e1055166cb7541a2cded459b8
#
_cell.length_a   1.000
_cell.length_b   1.000
_cell.length_c   1.000
_cell.angle_alpha   90.00
_cell.angle_beta   90.00
_cell.angle_gamma   90.00
#
_symmetry.space_group_name_H-M   'P 1'
#
loop_
_entity.id
_entity.type
_entity.pdbx_description
1 polymer ?
#
loop_
_entity_poly.entity_id
_entity_poly.type
_entity_poly.pdbx_seq_one_letter_code
_entity_poly.pdbx_strand_id
1 'polypeptide(L)'
;LRCHVISRPLPAGAIMRVGAGLYCCSPAFATLLYSEGRSLPEVYALVMELLGIYSLPAEATLPIAWGGVWPDFTDRHNVEQEHCRCEPAVTMRELRAVAAWATGGRYATFRRAVEYALSGSASPMETVMAGMFSIPMRWGGFNLRALPQGGILLNHRIDFSPRAVRMASGIPYAVCDLYIPAAGSDLEYNGGYHEQESVRVRDGQRNNGLKGMGVKVLVINRDQMIDIVALEAIAQSIYDDANQRFRYQVAGYRARQLALLNGLRAGIGLPPV
;
A
#
# COMPACT_ATOMS: atom_id res chain seq x y z
N LEU A 1 -8.64 31.74 2.76
CA LEU A 1 -7.76 31.20 3.81
C LEU A 1 -8.61 30.36 4.78
N ARG A 2 -8.29 29.06 4.95
CA ARG A 2 -8.88 28.25 6.02
C ARG A 2 -7.95 28.30 7.23
N CYS A 3 -8.45 28.75 8.39
CA CYS A 3 -7.72 28.73 9.64
C CYS A 3 -8.15 27.50 10.46
N HIS A 4 -7.17 26.74 10.92
CA HIS A 4 -7.39 25.68 11.90
C HIS A 4 -6.97 26.20 13.28
N VAL A 5 -7.92 26.31 14.21
CA VAL A 5 -7.64 26.71 15.59
C VAL A 5 -7.60 25.45 16.45
N ILE A 6 -6.47 25.24 17.09
CA ILE A 6 -6.25 24.11 18.01
C ILE A 6 -6.01 24.69 19.40
N SER A 7 -6.96 24.47 20.32
CA SER A 7 -6.97 25.05 21.68
C SER A 7 -6.23 24.20 22.71
N ARG A 8 -5.72 23.04 22.34
CA ARG A 8 -4.94 22.15 23.24
C ARG A 8 -3.47 22.10 22.84
N PRO A 9 -2.56 21.72 23.74
CA PRO A 9 -1.15 21.54 23.39
C PRO A 9 -0.98 20.57 22.22
N LEU A 10 -0.14 20.93 21.26
CA LEU A 10 0.18 20.08 20.12
C LEU A 10 1.06 18.90 20.53
N PRO A 11 1.01 17.76 19.82
CA PRO A 11 1.93 16.66 20.07
C PRO A 11 3.37 17.10 19.78
N ALA A 12 4.33 16.48 20.47
CA ALA A 12 5.75 16.77 20.23
C ALA A 12 6.09 16.53 18.76
N GLY A 13 6.84 17.45 18.15
CA GLY A 13 7.22 17.36 16.74
C GLY A 13 6.10 17.71 15.74
N ALA A 14 4.92 18.20 16.18
CA ALA A 14 3.85 18.61 15.27
C ALA A 14 4.24 19.78 14.37
N ILE A 15 5.09 20.67 14.85
CA ILE A 15 5.58 21.86 14.15
C ILE A 15 7.09 21.72 13.94
N MET A 16 7.55 21.98 12.73
CA MET A 16 8.95 21.94 12.31
C MET A 16 9.41 23.34 11.92
N ARG A 17 10.65 23.67 12.25
CA ARG A 17 11.31 24.85 11.72
C ARG A 17 11.96 24.52 10.38
N VAL A 18 11.57 25.19 9.31
CA VAL A 18 12.10 24.98 7.96
C VAL A 18 13.03 26.10 7.49
N GLY A 19 13.14 27.18 8.25
CA GLY A 19 14.02 28.30 7.96
C GLY A 19 14.07 29.33 9.11
N ALA A 20 14.75 30.45 8.91
CA ALA A 20 14.80 31.51 9.88
C ALA A 20 13.40 32.13 10.07
N GLY A 21 12.78 31.91 11.23
CA GLY A 21 11.42 32.37 11.53
C GLY A 21 10.30 31.69 10.76
N LEU A 22 10.59 30.65 9.93
CA LEU A 22 9.59 29.91 9.16
C LEU A 22 9.33 28.56 9.78
N TYR A 23 8.06 28.24 10.00
CA TYR A 23 7.59 26.99 10.61
C TYR A 23 6.50 26.36 9.75
N CYS A 24 6.43 25.05 9.72
CA CYS A 24 5.35 24.28 9.08
C CYS A 24 4.91 23.11 9.96
N CYS A 25 3.78 22.53 9.64
CA CYS A 25 3.38 21.25 10.22
C CYS A 25 4.37 20.15 9.79
N SER A 26 4.67 19.22 10.71
CA SER A 26 5.36 17.99 10.31
C SER A 26 4.49 17.19 9.35
N PRO A 27 5.07 16.33 8.48
CA PRO A 27 4.28 15.53 7.55
C PRO A 27 3.21 14.69 8.25
N ALA A 28 3.52 14.07 9.40
CA ALA A 28 2.56 13.30 10.18
C ALA A 28 1.39 14.17 10.69
N PHE A 29 1.67 15.38 11.15
CA PHE A 29 0.63 16.28 11.65
C PHE A 29 -0.17 16.93 10.50
N ALA A 30 0.47 17.26 9.38
CA ALA A 30 -0.19 17.72 8.17
C ALA A 30 -1.18 16.68 7.63
N THR A 31 -0.79 15.39 7.64
CA THR A 31 -1.67 14.26 7.25
C THR A 31 -2.89 14.14 8.16
N LEU A 32 -2.73 14.37 9.47
CA LEU A 32 -3.86 14.43 10.39
C LEU A 32 -4.85 15.53 9.97
N LEU A 33 -4.37 16.74 9.71
CA LEU A 33 -5.22 17.86 9.29
C LEU A 33 -5.87 17.61 7.93
N TYR A 34 -5.12 17.02 6.99
CA TYR A 34 -5.64 16.61 5.68
C TYR A 34 -6.77 15.58 5.78
N SER A 35 -6.71 14.69 6.77
CA SER A 35 -7.66 13.57 6.92
C SER A 35 -9.10 13.98 7.23
N GLU A 36 -9.32 15.25 7.61
CA GLU A 36 -10.65 15.76 7.95
C GLU A 36 -11.57 15.78 6.74
N GLY A 37 -12.70 15.06 6.84
CA GLY A 37 -13.68 14.94 5.76
C GLY A 37 -13.23 14.04 4.59
N ARG A 38 -12.09 13.36 4.71
CA ARG A 38 -11.59 12.44 3.69
C ARG A 38 -11.99 10.99 3.98
N SER A 39 -12.04 10.21 2.92
CA SER A 39 -12.29 8.77 3.01
C SER A 39 -11.09 8.00 3.55
N LEU A 40 -11.33 6.80 4.09
CA LEU A 40 -10.26 5.94 4.58
C LEU A 40 -9.22 5.58 3.50
N PRO A 41 -9.61 5.17 2.27
CA PRO A 41 -8.63 4.81 1.26
C PRO A 41 -7.76 5.99 0.80
N GLU A 42 -8.30 7.22 0.69
CA GLU A 42 -7.51 8.42 0.36
C GLU A 42 -6.44 8.69 1.42
N VAL A 43 -6.83 8.68 2.70
CA VAL A 43 -5.88 8.94 3.80
C VAL A 43 -4.89 7.79 3.93
N TYR A 44 -5.32 6.55 3.70
CA TYR A 44 -4.45 5.38 3.71
C TYR A 44 -3.38 5.47 2.61
N ALA A 45 -3.76 5.81 1.38
CA ALA A 45 -2.83 5.96 0.27
C ALA A 45 -1.74 7.01 0.57
N LEU A 46 -2.12 8.18 1.10
CA LEU A 46 -1.17 9.22 1.53
C LEU A 46 -0.25 8.73 2.66
N VAL A 47 -0.80 8.05 3.68
CA VAL A 47 0.00 7.51 4.78
C VAL A 47 1.01 6.47 4.27
N MET A 48 0.61 5.62 3.34
CA MET A 48 1.47 4.60 2.73
C MET A 48 2.59 5.22 1.87
N GLU A 49 2.29 6.28 1.11
CA GLU A 49 3.29 7.03 0.34
C GLU A 49 4.32 7.68 1.27
N LEU A 50 3.88 8.36 2.34
CA LEU A 50 4.78 8.99 3.32
C LEU A 50 5.66 7.99 4.08
N LEU A 51 5.20 6.76 4.29
CA LEU A 51 5.95 5.64 4.89
C LEU A 51 6.75 4.84 3.86
N GLY A 52 6.47 5.04 2.59
CA GLY A 52 7.05 4.33 1.46
C GLY A 52 8.42 4.87 1.05
N ILE A 53 9.00 4.20 0.06
CA ILE A 53 10.26 4.61 -0.58
C ILE A 53 10.01 5.12 -2.00
N TYR A 54 8.81 5.64 -2.26
CA TYR A 54 8.40 6.29 -3.49
C TYR A 54 7.61 7.57 -3.18
N SER A 55 7.51 8.48 -4.14
CA SER A 55 6.58 9.62 -4.13
C SER A 55 5.91 9.78 -5.48
N LEU A 56 4.66 10.21 -5.44
CA LEU A 56 3.89 10.57 -6.64
C LEU A 56 4.30 11.96 -7.15
N PRO A 57 4.24 12.23 -8.47
CA PRO A 57 4.32 13.58 -9.01
C PRO A 57 3.26 14.49 -8.38
N ALA A 58 3.57 15.78 -8.21
CA ALA A 58 2.64 16.73 -7.58
C ALA A 58 1.28 16.80 -8.28
N GLU A 59 1.26 16.64 -9.58
CA GLU A 59 0.06 16.65 -10.43
C GLU A 59 -0.84 15.43 -10.19
N ALA A 60 -0.28 14.28 -9.81
CA ALA A 60 -1.03 13.05 -9.55
C ALA A 60 -1.90 13.14 -8.29
N THR A 61 -1.54 14.03 -7.35
CA THR A 61 -2.22 14.19 -6.06
C THR A 61 -3.26 15.30 -6.04
N LEU A 62 -3.46 16.02 -7.15
CA LEU A 62 -4.48 17.06 -7.23
C LEU A 62 -5.88 16.42 -7.12
N PRO A 63 -6.72 16.88 -6.17
CA PRO A 63 -8.07 16.36 -6.02
C PRO A 63 -8.88 16.60 -7.30
N ILE A 64 -9.60 15.59 -7.75
CA ILE A 64 -10.60 15.67 -8.83
C ILE A 64 -11.63 16.79 -8.59
N ALA A 65 -11.77 17.26 -7.35
CA ALA A 65 -12.66 18.34 -6.92
C ALA A 65 -12.43 19.71 -7.61
N TRP A 66 -11.37 19.88 -8.41
CA TRP A 66 -11.08 21.13 -9.10
C TRP A 66 -11.49 21.12 -10.58
N GLY A 67 -12.36 20.19 -10.99
CA GLY A 67 -12.83 20.13 -12.39
C GLY A 67 -11.72 19.80 -13.39
N GLY A 68 -10.65 19.18 -12.92
CA GLY A 68 -9.59 18.67 -13.77
C GLY A 68 -10.18 17.67 -14.75
N VAL A 69 -10.16 18.00 -16.02
CA VAL A 69 -10.39 17.05 -17.11
C VAL A 69 -9.30 16.00 -16.93
N TRP A 70 -9.70 14.77 -16.66
CA TRP A 70 -8.78 13.64 -16.76
C TRP A 70 -8.13 13.73 -18.14
N PRO A 71 -6.79 13.63 -18.25
CA PRO A 71 -6.18 13.43 -19.58
C PRO A 71 -6.98 12.34 -20.27
N ASP A 72 -7.32 12.56 -21.53
CA ASP A 72 -8.14 11.64 -22.30
C ASP A 72 -7.39 10.30 -22.43
N PHE A 73 -7.56 9.44 -21.45
CA PHE A 73 -6.97 8.09 -21.40
C PHE A 73 -7.74 7.20 -22.36
N THR A 74 -7.63 7.47 -23.65
CA THR A 74 -8.11 6.57 -24.71
C THR A 74 -7.38 5.23 -24.66
N ASP A 75 -6.25 5.16 -23.98
CA ASP A 75 -5.51 3.93 -23.71
C ASP A 75 -5.57 3.58 -22.22
N ARG A 76 -6.75 3.10 -21.76
CA ARG A 76 -6.98 2.64 -20.38
C ARG A 76 -6.04 1.50 -19.95
N HIS A 77 -5.30 0.91 -20.87
CA HIS A 77 -4.46 -0.27 -20.68
C HIS A 77 -2.99 0.09 -20.40
N ASN A 78 -2.56 1.36 -20.54
CA ASN A 78 -1.15 1.73 -20.51
C ASN A 78 -0.73 2.72 -19.41
N VAL A 79 -1.59 2.97 -18.42
CA VAL A 79 -1.26 3.94 -17.36
C VAL A 79 -0.70 3.24 -16.14
N GLU A 80 0.61 3.04 -16.10
CA GLU A 80 1.33 2.92 -14.86
C GLU A 80 1.51 4.32 -14.26
N GLN A 81 1.23 4.43 -12.96
CA GLN A 81 1.44 5.69 -12.28
C GLN A 81 2.93 5.99 -12.17
N GLU A 82 3.38 7.07 -12.83
CA GLU A 82 4.73 7.56 -12.67
C GLU A 82 5.01 7.87 -11.20
N HIS A 83 6.18 7.48 -10.72
CA HIS A 83 6.62 7.74 -9.36
C HIS A 83 8.13 7.91 -9.30
N CYS A 84 8.59 8.65 -8.29
CA CYS A 84 10.00 8.84 -8.01
C CYS A 84 10.41 8.01 -6.79
N ARG A 85 11.62 7.46 -6.79
CA ARG A 85 12.19 6.83 -5.61
C ARG A 85 12.64 7.89 -4.61
N CYS A 86 12.30 7.72 -3.33
CA CYS A 86 12.65 8.66 -2.26
C CYS A 86 12.84 7.94 -0.93
N GLU A 87 13.32 8.66 0.08
CA GLU A 87 13.31 8.20 1.46
C GLU A 87 11.94 8.46 2.10
N PRO A 88 11.51 7.65 3.10
CA PRO A 88 10.27 7.88 3.82
C PRO A 88 10.24 9.27 4.46
N ALA A 89 9.15 10.01 4.26
CA ALA A 89 8.95 11.34 4.82
C ALA A 89 8.56 11.31 6.32
N VAL A 90 8.06 10.16 6.80
CA VAL A 90 7.66 9.94 8.19
C VAL A 90 8.02 8.51 8.63
N THR A 91 8.09 8.33 9.93
CA THR A 91 8.18 7.00 10.56
C THR A 91 6.83 6.57 11.10
N MET A 92 6.59 5.27 11.18
CA MET A 92 5.39 4.71 11.85
C MET A 92 5.28 5.19 13.31
N ARG A 93 6.40 5.45 14.00
CA ARG A 93 6.42 5.98 15.36
C ARG A 93 5.82 7.38 15.44
N GLU A 94 6.18 8.26 14.52
CA GLU A 94 5.64 9.64 14.46
C GLU A 94 4.14 9.64 14.15
N LEU A 95 3.72 8.85 13.17
CA LEU A 95 2.29 8.70 12.85
C LEU A 95 1.50 8.17 14.04
N ARG A 96 1.99 7.16 14.74
CA ARG A 96 1.34 6.61 15.94
C ARG A 96 1.29 7.61 17.09
N ALA A 97 2.32 8.43 17.27
CA ALA A 97 2.32 9.49 18.28
C ALA A 97 1.25 10.54 17.99
N VAL A 98 1.11 10.96 16.73
CA VAL A 98 0.05 11.88 16.30
C VAL A 98 -1.33 11.21 16.42
N ALA A 99 -1.46 9.93 16.05
CA ALA A 99 -2.71 9.18 16.18
C ALA A 99 -3.16 9.02 17.65
N ALA A 100 -2.25 8.81 18.58
CA ALA A 100 -2.54 8.75 20.00
C ALA A 100 -3.03 10.11 20.55
N TRP A 101 -2.46 11.21 20.07
CA TRP A 101 -2.91 12.56 20.39
C TRP A 101 -4.28 12.88 19.77
N ALA A 102 -4.59 12.36 18.59
CA ALA A 102 -5.76 12.64 17.77
C ALA A 102 -7.02 11.96 18.30
N THR A 103 -7.58 12.42 19.44
CA THR A 103 -8.79 11.88 20.06
C THR A 103 -10.08 12.38 19.37
N GLY A 104 -11.18 11.68 19.59
CA GLY A 104 -12.51 12.04 19.08
C GLY A 104 -12.82 11.53 17.66
N GLY A 105 -14.09 11.65 17.26
CA GLY A 105 -14.61 11.13 15.98
C GLY A 105 -14.04 11.82 14.76
N ARG A 106 -13.74 13.10 14.86
CA ARG A 106 -13.18 13.96 13.78
C ARG A 106 -11.93 13.34 13.13
N TYR A 107 -11.07 12.70 13.93
CA TYR A 107 -9.80 12.13 13.49
C TYR A 107 -9.84 10.59 13.34
N ALA A 108 -11.03 10.00 13.34
CA ALA A 108 -11.16 8.54 13.26
C ALA A 108 -10.57 7.95 11.98
N THR A 109 -10.71 8.66 10.85
CA THR A 109 -10.16 8.23 9.55
C THR A 109 -8.64 8.16 9.61
N PHE A 110 -7.97 9.20 10.14
CA PHE A 110 -6.53 9.22 10.30
C PHE A 110 -6.03 8.05 11.18
N ARG A 111 -6.66 7.86 12.36
CA ARG A 111 -6.26 6.75 13.25
C ARG A 111 -6.39 5.38 12.59
N ARG A 112 -7.47 5.17 11.82
CA ARG A 112 -7.64 3.90 11.07
C ARG A 112 -6.63 3.75 9.94
N ALA A 113 -6.35 4.81 9.19
CA ALA A 113 -5.32 4.77 8.16
C ALA A 113 -3.96 4.39 8.75
N VAL A 114 -3.56 5.02 9.85
CA VAL A 114 -2.31 4.70 10.57
C VAL A 114 -2.34 3.27 11.17
N GLU A 115 -3.48 2.83 11.68
CA GLU A 115 -3.65 1.46 12.20
C GLU A 115 -3.42 0.40 11.12
N TYR A 116 -3.88 0.66 9.87
CA TYR A 116 -3.83 -0.31 8.78
C TYR A 116 -2.59 -0.17 7.89
N ALA A 117 -1.88 0.94 7.99
CA ALA A 117 -0.70 1.21 7.18
C ALA A 117 0.45 0.23 7.45
N LEU A 118 1.24 0.01 6.41
CA LEU A 118 2.45 -0.79 6.38
C LEU A 118 3.60 0.10 5.90
N SER A 119 4.80 -0.10 6.44
CA SER A 119 5.98 0.65 5.99
C SER A 119 6.66 -0.05 4.82
N GLY A 120 7.32 0.73 3.96
CA GLY A 120 8.25 0.22 2.97
C GLY A 120 7.64 -0.11 1.61
N SER A 121 6.43 0.38 1.28
CA SER A 121 5.93 0.31 -0.10
C SER A 121 6.89 1.02 -1.05
N ALA A 122 7.21 0.41 -2.19
CA ALA A 122 8.15 0.94 -3.18
C ALA A 122 7.46 1.46 -4.45
N SER A 123 6.14 1.26 -4.57
CA SER A 123 5.37 1.76 -5.70
C SER A 123 3.91 2.08 -5.32
N PRO A 124 3.23 2.93 -6.12
CA PRO A 124 1.80 3.20 -5.93
C PRO A 124 0.94 1.93 -6.02
N MET A 125 1.28 1.01 -6.91
CA MET A 125 0.50 -0.22 -7.09
C MET A 125 0.69 -1.22 -5.96
N GLU A 126 1.88 -1.30 -5.37
CA GLU A 126 2.09 -2.02 -4.12
C GLU A 126 1.23 -1.44 -2.99
N THR A 127 1.05 -0.11 -2.92
CA THR A 127 0.16 0.55 -1.96
C THR A 127 -1.30 0.14 -2.17
N VAL A 128 -1.80 0.10 -3.41
CA VAL A 128 -3.16 -0.36 -3.71
C VAL A 128 -3.31 -1.84 -3.34
N MET A 129 -2.36 -2.68 -3.73
CA MET A 129 -2.32 -4.11 -3.41
C MET A 129 -2.30 -4.32 -1.89
N ALA A 130 -1.41 -3.65 -1.17
CA ALA A 130 -1.36 -3.69 0.30
C ALA A 130 -2.70 -3.27 0.94
N GLY A 131 -3.34 -2.22 0.44
CA GLY A 131 -4.65 -1.77 0.91
C GLY A 131 -5.73 -2.82 0.73
N MET A 132 -5.84 -3.41 -0.47
CA MET A 132 -6.82 -4.46 -0.75
C MET A 132 -6.61 -5.70 0.12
N PHE A 133 -5.37 -6.14 0.28
CA PHE A 133 -5.07 -7.38 1.01
C PHE A 133 -5.00 -7.19 2.54
N SER A 134 -4.60 -6.01 3.07
CA SER A 134 -4.43 -5.80 4.51
C SER A 134 -5.67 -5.25 5.23
N ILE A 135 -6.40 -4.33 4.60
CA ILE A 135 -7.54 -3.65 5.24
C ILE A 135 -8.65 -4.65 5.62
N PRO A 136 -9.30 -4.48 6.81
CA PRO A 136 -10.35 -5.39 7.24
C PRO A 136 -11.56 -5.46 6.29
N MET A 137 -12.23 -6.63 6.23
CA MET A 137 -13.40 -6.90 5.37
C MET A 137 -14.54 -5.89 5.56
N ARG A 138 -14.73 -5.36 6.79
CA ARG A 138 -15.73 -4.32 7.06
C ARG A 138 -15.53 -3.04 6.24
N TRP A 139 -14.30 -2.81 5.74
CA TRP A 139 -13.92 -1.70 4.88
C TRP A 139 -13.71 -2.11 3.42
N GLY A 140 -13.89 -3.39 3.10
CA GLY A 140 -13.75 -3.92 1.74
C GLY A 140 -12.44 -4.65 1.43
N GLY A 141 -11.49 -4.69 2.36
CA GLY A 141 -10.24 -5.44 2.17
C GLY A 141 -10.39 -6.94 2.44
N PHE A 142 -9.33 -7.69 2.19
CA PHE A 142 -9.29 -9.14 2.41
C PHE A 142 -8.76 -9.54 3.80
N ASN A 143 -8.31 -8.57 4.60
CA ASN A 143 -7.93 -8.75 6.01
C ASN A 143 -6.78 -9.73 6.27
N LEU A 144 -5.83 -9.89 5.34
CA LEU A 144 -4.68 -10.80 5.56
C LEU A 144 -3.82 -10.38 6.76
N ARG A 145 -3.90 -9.12 7.19
CA ARG A 145 -3.22 -8.66 8.42
C ARG A 145 -3.64 -9.43 9.68
N ALA A 146 -4.82 -10.05 9.66
CA ALA A 146 -5.31 -10.88 10.77
C ALA A 146 -4.71 -12.29 10.77
N LEU A 147 -3.97 -12.67 9.74
CA LEU A 147 -3.26 -13.94 9.69
C LEU A 147 -2.15 -13.96 10.76
N PRO A 148 -1.77 -15.15 11.26
CA PRO A 148 -0.67 -15.29 12.21
C PRO A 148 0.66 -14.72 11.67
N GLN A 149 1.67 -14.59 12.52
CA GLN A 149 3.04 -14.22 12.17
C GLN A 149 3.19 -12.83 11.54
N GLY A 150 2.32 -11.87 11.89
CA GLY A 150 2.48 -10.48 11.51
C GLY A 150 1.75 -10.06 10.23
N GLY A 151 0.97 -10.97 9.61
CA GLY A 151 0.14 -10.63 8.45
C GLY A 151 0.95 -10.40 7.18
N ILE A 152 1.17 -9.13 6.78
CA ILE A 152 1.86 -8.75 5.52
C ILE A 152 3.14 -7.96 5.84
N LEU A 153 4.21 -8.28 5.13
CA LEU A 153 5.48 -7.58 5.15
C LEU A 153 5.78 -7.05 3.74
N LEU A 154 5.95 -5.71 3.60
CA LEU A 154 6.26 -5.07 2.33
C LEU A 154 7.78 -5.04 2.09
N ASN A 155 8.17 -5.21 0.85
CA ASN A 155 9.56 -5.19 0.40
C ASN A 155 10.47 -6.03 1.31
N HIS A 156 9.96 -7.20 1.69
CA HIS A 156 10.62 -8.08 2.65
C HIS A 156 11.75 -8.87 2.00
N ARG A 157 12.96 -8.72 2.55
CA ARG A 157 14.13 -9.46 2.10
C ARG A 157 14.13 -10.87 2.67
N ILE A 158 14.29 -11.86 1.80
CA ILE A 158 14.49 -13.27 2.14
C ILE A 158 15.90 -13.68 1.70
N ASP A 159 16.79 -13.92 2.66
CA ASP A 159 18.13 -14.45 2.39
C ASP A 159 18.05 -15.94 2.08
N PHE A 160 18.68 -16.36 1.00
CA PHE A 160 18.59 -17.72 0.48
C PHE A 160 19.51 -18.69 1.21
N SER A 161 19.04 -19.88 1.46
CA SER A 161 19.87 -21.00 1.90
C SER A 161 20.90 -21.37 0.81
N PRO A 162 22.01 -22.06 1.14
CA PRO A 162 23.00 -22.47 0.14
C PRO A 162 22.41 -23.30 -1.01
N ARG A 163 21.33 -24.06 -0.74
CA ARG A 163 20.59 -24.79 -1.78
C ARG A 163 19.81 -23.83 -2.68
N ALA A 164 19.10 -22.88 -2.11
CA ALA A 164 18.30 -21.90 -2.85
C ALA A 164 19.19 -20.97 -3.70
N VAL A 165 20.35 -20.56 -3.19
CA VAL A 165 21.37 -19.81 -3.97
C VAL A 165 21.79 -20.57 -5.23
N ARG A 166 22.04 -21.90 -5.12
CA ARG A 166 22.34 -22.71 -6.32
C ARG A 166 21.17 -22.77 -7.29
N MET A 167 19.94 -22.87 -6.81
CA MET A 167 18.72 -22.84 -7.64
C MET A 167 18.51 -21.49 -8.31
N ALA A 168 18.97 -20.41 -7.69
CA ALA A 168 18.91 -19.03 -8.17
C ALA A 168 20.13 -18.60 -8.98
N SER A 169 20.97 -19.53 -9.45
CA SER A 169 22.18 -19.24 -10.24
C SER A 169 23.13 -18.24 -9.55
N GLY A 170 23.25 -18.32 -8.23
CA GLY A 170 24.16 -17.49 -7.42
C GLY A 170 23.50 -16.24 -6.80
N ILE A 171 22.25 -15.94 -7.06
CA ILE A 171 21.54 -14.84 -6.40
C ILE A 171 21.39 -15.18 -4.90
N PRO A 172 21.85 -14.30 -3.96
CA PRO A 172 21.90 -14.64 -2.55
C PRO A 172 20.61 -14.34 -1.78
N TYR A 173 19.67 -13.53 -2.33
CA TYR A 173 18.41 -13.16 -1.68
C TYR A 173 17.37 -12.72 -2.71
N ALA A 174 16.14 -12.64 -2.27
CA ALA A 174 15.04 -11.93 -2.96
C ALA A 174 14.44 -10.84 -2.07
N VAL A 175 13.83 -9.84 -2.70
CA VAL A 175 12.95 -8.89 -2.04
C VAL A 175 11.55 -9.14 -2.56
N CYS A 176 10.63 -9.41 -1.68
CA CYS A 176 9.22 -9.74 -1.96
C CYS A 176 8.36 -8.49 -1.84
N ASP A 177 7.51 -8.18 -2.82
CA ASP A 177 6.65 -6.98 -2.78
C ASP A 177 5.69 -7.04 -1.58
N LEU A 178 4.91 -8.12 -1.47
CA LEU A 178 4.04 -8.41 -0.33
C LEU A 178 4.26 -9.84 0.17
N TYR A 179 5.10 -10.02 1.17
CA TYR A 179 5.30 -11.32 1.78
C TYR A 179 4.30 -11.60 2.89
N ILE A 180 3.67 -12.80 2.84
CA ILE A 180 2.72 -13.28 3.84
C ILE A 180 3.31 -14.49 4.55
N PRO A 181 3.97 -14.30 5.72
CA PRO A 181 4.67 -15.37 6.43
C PRO A 181 3.79 -16.59 6.76
N ALA A 182 2.55 -16.36 7.18
CA ALA A 182 1.62 -17.41 7.55
C ALA A 182 1.27 -18.38 6.41
N ALA A 183 1.31 -17.89 5.17
CA ALA A 183 1.03 -18.67 3.96
C ALA A 183 2.31 -19.09 3.23
N GLY A 184 3.48 -18.56 3.62
CA GLY A 184 4.72 -18.72 2.85
C GLY A 184 4.57 -18.22 1.42
N SER A 185 3.81 -17.14 1.21
CA SER A 185 3.46 -16.63 -0.12
C SER A 185 3.97 -15.22 -0.31
N ASP A 186 4.37 -14.90 -1.54
CA ASP A 186 4.74 -13.58 -2.02
C ASP A 186 3.78 -13.15 -3.12
N LEU A 187 3.18 -11.97 -2.97
CA LEU A 187 2.36 -11.33 -3.99
C LEU A 187 3.23 -10.29 -4.71
N GLU A 188 3.43 -10.48 -6.00
CA GLU A 188 4.21 -9.60 -6.87
C GLU A 188 3.28 -8.86 -7.82
N TYR A 189 3.46 -7.54 -7.97
CA TYR A 189 2.75 -6.79 -8.99
C TYR A 189 3.57 -6.73 -10.28
N ASN A 190 2.99 -7.19 -11.39
CA ASN A 190 3.58 -7.05 -12.72
C ASN A 190 2.69 -6.18 -13.61
N GLY A 191 3.06 -4.90 -13.75
CA GLY A 191 2.38 -3.92 -14.61
C GLY A 191 2.91 -3.86 -16.04
N GLY A 192 4.11 -4.34 -16.29
CA GLY A 192 4.83 -4.13 -17.55
C GLY A 192 4.57 -5.18 -18.64
N TYR A 193 4.23 -4.71 -19.84
CA TYR A 193 4.07 -5.56 -21.03
C TYR A 193 5.39 -5.81 -21.78
N HIS A 194 6.48 -5.11 -21.46
CA HIS A 194 7.73 -5.13 -22.23
C HIS A 194 8.94 -5.38 -21.34
N GLU A 195 9.05 -6.58 -20.81
CA GLU A 195 10.27 -6.99 -20.13
C GLU A 195 11.33 -7.44 -21.15
N GLN A 196 12.53 -6.89 -21.02
CA GLN A 196 13.68 -7.36 -21.77
C GLN A 196 14.00 -8.81 -21.35
N GLU A 197 14.49 -9.63 -22.28
CA GLU A 197 14.80 -11.05 -22.05
C GLU A 197 15.72 -11.27 -20.83
N SER A 198 16.69 -10.36 -20.60
CA SER A 198 17.59 -10.41 -19.43
C SER A 198 16.86 -10.25 -18.09
N VAL A 199 15.80 -9.42 -18.03
CA VAL A 199 14.97 -9.24 -16.83
C VAL A 199 14.18 -10.52 -16.55
N ARG A 200 13.54 -11.11 -17.57
CA ARG A 200 12.78 -12.36 -17.46
C ARG A 200 13.65 -13.53 -16.95
N VAL A 201 14.90 -13.62 -17.43
CA VAL A 201 15.84 -14.66 -16.97
C VAL A 201 16.18 -14.46 -15.50
N ARG A 202 16.45 -13.21 -15.07
CA ARG A 202 16.79 -12.89 -13.68
C ARG A 202 15.61 -13.15 -12.74
N ASP A 203 14.39 -12.81 -13.17
CA ASP A 203 13.18 -13.07 -12.40
C ASP A 203 12.90 -14.57 -12.27
N GLY A 204 13.13 -15.35 -13.33
CA GLY A 204 13.07 -16.81 -13.28
C GLY A 204 14.07 -17.40 -12.30
N GLN A 205 15.30 -16.89 -12.25
CA GLN A 205 16.33 -17.32 -11.30
C GLN A 205 15.94 -16.96 -9.84
N ARG A 206 15.47 -15.73 -9.61
CA ARG A 206 14.95 -15.27 -8.32
C ARG A 206 13.80 -16.16 -7.83
N ASN A 207 12.84 -16.45 -8.70
CA ASN A 207 11.68 -17.30 -8.38
C ASN A 207 12.10 -18.74 -8.04
N ASN A 208 13.13 -19.29 -8.70
CA ASN A 208 13.71 -20.58 -8.34
C ASN A 208 14.32 -20.56 -6.93
N GLY A 209 14.97 -19.45 -6.55
CA GLY A 209 15.48 -19.25 -5.20
C GLY A 209 14.38 -19.22 -4.16
N LEU A 210 13.32 -18.44 -4.39
CA LEU A 210 12.13 -18.37 -3.52
C LEU A 210 11.46 -19.73 -3.37
N LYS A 211 11.29 -20.47 -4.48
CA LYS A 211 10.80 -21.85 -4.47
C LYS A 211 11.70 -22.78 -3.65
N GLY A 212 13.02 -22.58 -3.72
CA GLY A 212 14.01 -23.30 -2.91
C GLY A 212 13.89 -23.03 -1.41
N MET A 213 13.31 -21.89 -1.03
CA MET A 213 12.97 -21.49 0.34
C MET A 213 11.55 -21.89 0.76
N GLY A 214 10.78 -22.52 -0.14
CA GLY A 214 9.37 -22.88 0.11
C GLY A 214 8.39 -21.73 -0.03
N VAL A 215 8.80 -20.64 -0.67
CA VAL A 215 7.93 -19.46 -0.90
C VAL A 215 7.20 -19.62 -2.24
N LYS A 216 5.88 -19.48 -2.20
CA LYS A 216 5.00 -19.49 -3.36
C LYS A 216 4.86 -18.06 -3.89
N VAL A 217 5.25 -17.83 -5.13
CA VAL A 217 5.08 -16.52 -5.78
C VAL A 217 3.75 -16.50 -6.54
N LEU A 218 2.93 -15.50 -6.25
CA LEU A 218 1.66 -15.19 -6.90
C LEU A 218 1.79 -13.85 -7.61
N VAL A 219 1.83 -13.86 -8.93
CA VAL A 219 1.93 -12.65 -9.73
C VAL A 219 0.54 -12.10 -10.01
N ILE A 220 0.34 -10.82 -9.73
CA ILE A 220 -0.88 -10.07 -10.02
C ILE A 220 -0.57 -9.09 -11.13
N ASN A 221 -1.18 -9.29 -12.28
CA ASN A 221 -1.05 -8.36 -13.41
C ASN A 221 -2.06 -7.20 -13.30
N ARG A 222 -1.95 -6.25 -14.22
CA ARG A 222 -2.80 -5.06 -14.28
C ARG A 222 -4.30 -5.39 -14.33
N ASP A 223 -4.69 -6.35 -15.18
CA ASP A 223 -6.11 -6.71 -15.37
C ASP A 223 -6.67 -7.40 -14.12
N GLN A 224 -5.88 -8.25 -13.48
CA GLN A 224 -6.25 -8.88 -12.21
C GLN A 224 -6.36 -7.86 -11.08
N MET A 225 -5.52 -6.81 -11.10
CA MET A 225 -5.52 -5.77 -10.05
C MET A 225 -6.80 -4.92 -10.04
N ILE A 226 -7.54 -4.89 -11.15
CA ILE A 226 -8.84 -4.22 -11.26
C ILE A 226 -10.03 -5.19 -11.18
N ASP A 227 -9.78 -6.49 -11.16
CA ASP A 227 -10.81 -7.54 -11.04
C ASP A 227 -10.93 -8.02 -9.60
N ILE A 228 -12.00 -7.58 -8.92
CA ILE A 228 -12.29 -8.00 -7.54
C ILE A 228 -12.47 -9.52 -7.41
N VAL A 229 -12.96 -10.21 -8.45
CA VAL A 229 -13.15 -11.67 -8.41
C VAL A 229 -11.80 -12.37 -8.43
N ALA A 230 -10.89 -11.91 -9.28
CA ALA A 230 -9.52 -12.43 -9.33
C ALA A 230 -8.77 -12.18 -8.01
N LEU A 231 -8.83 -10.96 -7.47
CA LEU A 231 -8.19 -10.62 -6.19
C LEU A 231 -8.74 -11.47 -5.03
N GLU A 232 -10.05 -11.73 -5.03
CA GLU A 232 -10.68 -12.56 -4.01
C GLU A 232 -10.24 -14.03 -4.11
N ALA A 233 -10.15 -14.59 -5.32
CA ALA A 233 -9.64 -15.95 -5.52
C ALA A 233 -8.19 -16.08 -5.02
N ILE A 234 -7.36 -15.07 -5.26
CA ILE A 234 -5.99 -15.00 -4.74
C ILE A 234 -6.00 -14.95 -3.20
N ALA A 235 -6.84 -14.10 -2.61
CA ALA A 235 -6.97 -14.01 -1.15
C ALA A 235 -7.41 -15.35 -0.54
N GLN A 236 -8.39 -16.05 -1.15
CA GLN A 236 -8.82 -17.37 -0.71
C GLN A 236 -7.67 -18.39 -0.74
N SER A 237 -6.89 -18.44 -1.83
CA SER A 237 -5.71 -19.29 -1.92
C SER A 237 -4.71 -19.05 -0.80
N ILE A 238 -4.49 -17.76 -0.43
CA ILE A 238 -3.58 -17.40 0.66
C ILE A 238 -4.13 -17.85 2.02
N TYR A 239 -5.44 -17.70 2.24
CA TYR A 239 -6.08 -18.21 3.47
C TYR A 239 -5.95 -19.72 3.58
N ASP A 240 -6.14 -20.46 2.47
CA ASP A 240 -6.00 -21.91 2.43
C ASP A 240 -4.54 -22.34 2.70
N ASP A 241 -3.55 -21.68 2.06
CA ASP A 241 -2.12 -21.90 2.31
C ASP A 241 -1.74 -21.63 3.78
N ALA A 242 -2.40 -20.65 4.42
CA ALA A 242 -2.23 -20.35 5.85
C ALA A 242 -3.03 -21.28 6.80
N ASN A 243 -3.74 -22.30 6.27
CA ASN A 243 -4.68 -23.12 7.02
C ASN A 243 -5.74 -22.32 7.80
N GLN A 244 -6.22 -21.23 7.21
CA GLN A 244 -7.24 -20.37 7.76
C GLN A 244 -8.48 -20.36 6.86
N ARG A 245 -9.65 -20.07 7.45
CA ARG A 245 -10.89 -19.98 6.68
C ARG A 245 -11.15 -18.54 6.24
N PHE A 246 -11.28 -18.34 4.93
CA PHE A 246 -11.82 -17.10 4.38
C PHE A 246 -13.34 -17.07 4.57
N ARG A 247 -13.87 -16.17 5.40
CA ARG A 247 -15.28 -16.11 5.73
C ARG A 247 -15.84 -14.71 5.45
N TYR A 248 -16.87 -14.64 4.63
CA TYR A 248 -17.69 -13.44 4.50
C TYR A 248 -18.60 -13.26 5.70
N GLN A 249 -18.44 -12.16 6.41
CA GLN A 249 -19.33 -11.81 7.52
C GLN A 249 -19.83 -10.37 7.40
N VAL A 250 -19.75 -9.77 6.21
CA VAL A 250 -20.06 -8.35 6.02
C VAL A 250 -21.13 -8.19 4.94
N ALA A 251 -22.26 -7.61 5.33
CA ALA A 251 -23.30 -7.26 4.37
C ALA A 251 -22.79 -6.27 3.32
N GLY A 252 -23.14 -6.51 2.04
CA GLY A 252 -22.70 -5.66 0.93
C GLY A 252 -21.19 -5.70 0.66
N TYR A 253 -20.53 -6.81 0.95
CA TYR A 253 -19.07 -6.92 0.88
C TYR A 253 -18.53 -6.55 -0.50
N ARG A 254 -19.15 -7.04 -1.59
CA ARG A 254 -18.72 -6.73 -2.97
C ARG A 254 -18.70 -5.22 -3.25
N ALA A 255 -19.75 -4.51 -2.85
CA ALA A 255 -19.83 -3.04 -3.01
C ALA A 255 -18.73 -2.33 -2.19
N ARG A 256 -18.41 -2.85 -1.00
CA ARG A 256 -17.31 -2.31 -0.16
C ARG A 256 -15.94 -2.57 -0.78
N GLN A 257 -15.72 -3.75 -1.37
CA GLN A 257 -14.49 -4.08 -2.09
C GLN A 257 -14.26 -3.11 -3.25
N LEU A 258 -15.28 -2.89 -4.07
CA LEU A 258 -15.21 -1.96 -5.20
C LEU A 258 -14.97 -0.52 -4.73
N ALA A 259 -15.67 -0.08 -3.69
CA ALA A 259 -15.48 1.25 -3.10
C ALA A 259 -14.07 1.44 -2.54
N LEU A 260 -13.50 0.42 -1.87
CA LEU A 260 -12.14 0.45 -1.37
C LEU A 260 -11.14 0.53 -2.53
N LEU A 261 -11.27 -0.35 -3.53
CA LEU A 261 -10.37 -0.37 -4.69
C LEU A 261 -10.37 0.99 -5.41
N ASN A 262 -11.56 1.52 -5.71
CA ASN A 262 -11.71 2.81 -6.40
C ASN A 262 -11.14 3.96 -5.56
N GLY A 263 -11.35 3.94 -4.24
CA GLY A 263 -10.79 4.95 -3.35
C GLY A 263 -9.27 4.89 -3.23
N LEU A 264 -8.67 3.69 -3.21
CA LEU A 264 -7.21 3.50 -3.23
C LEU A 264 -6.62 3.98 -4.55
N ARG A 265 -7.26 3.64 -5.68
CA ARG A 265 -6.86 4.10 -7.02
C ARG A 265 -6.91 5.62 -7.12
N ALA A 266 -8.01 6.24 -6.67
CA ALA A 266 -8.13 7.70 -6.61
C ALA A 266 -7.05 8.34 -5.73
N GLY A 267 -6.70 7.72 -4.61
CA GLY A 267 -5.64 8.17 -3.71
C GLY A 267 -4.25 8.20 -4.33
N ILE A 268 -4.01 7.43 -5.38
CA ILE A 268 -2.77 7.44 -6.16
C ILE A 268 -2.94 8.10 -7.54
N GLY A 269 -4.05 8.79 -7.80
CA GLY A 269 -4.30 9.51 -9.04
C GLY A 269 -4.77 8.64 -10.22
N LEU A 270 -5.24 7.42 -9.99
CA LEU A 270 -5.80 6.55 -11.03
C LEU A 270 -7.35 6.65 -11.10
N PRO A 271 -7.94 6.50 -12.30
CA PRO A 271 -9.40 6.50 -12.48
C PRO A 271 -10.04 5.29 -11.78
N PRO A 272 -11.33 5.36 -11.42
CA PRO A 272 -12.10 4.22 -10.94
C PRO A 272 -12.22 3.12 -12.01
N VAL A 273 -12.51 1.90 -11.55
CA VAL A 273 -12.79 0.74 -12.41
C VAL A 273 -14.29 0.51 -12.53
#